data_e82af7f751992119dc2a1c7581829953
#
_entry.id   e82af7f751992119dc2a1c7581829953
#
_cell.length_a   1.000
_cell.length_b   1.000
_cell.length_c   1.000
_cell.angle_alpha   90.00
_cell.angle_beta   90.00
_cell.angle_gamma   90.00
#
_symmetry.space_group_name_H-M   'P 1'
#
loop_
_entity.id
_entity.type
_entity.pdbx_description
1 polymer ?
#
loop_
_entity_poly.entity_id
_entity_poly.type
_entity_poly.pdbx_seq_one_letter_code
_entity_poly.pdbx_strand_id
1 'polypeptide(L)'
;ERLTLVGAISNAYPVIVSLNLTKDTLNFIYVKEGLMLNLGCQESYSQLFEDAASSIHPEHQEEFGRRFSAENLNRTLGREKSEVFLDVRQMLGDGRYHWVSIQIIHVDNPYSEDKLAILISRRIDEQRYEEEQKRRALQSALDSARAASEAKSRFLSNMSHDIRTPMNAIVGMTAIATAHL
;
A
#
# COMPACT_ATOMS: atom_id res chain seq x y z
N GLU A 1 -32.61 0.63 1.60
CA GLU A 1 -31.33 0.97 2.29
C GLU A 1 -30.34 -0.20 2.33
N ARG A 2 -30.74 -1.46 2.65
CA ARG A 2 -29.82 -2.63 2.63
C ARG A 2 -29.22 -2.90 1.24
N LEU A 3 -29.99 -2.79 0.17
CA LEU A 3 -29.54 -3.03 -1.21
C LEU A 3 -28.52 -1.98 -1.68
N THR A 4 -28.63 -0.74 -1.21
CA THR A 4 -27.72 0.36 -1.57
C THR A 4 -26.36 0.18 -0.90
N LEU A 5 -26.33 -0.31 0.34
CA LEU A 5 -25.09 -0.56 1.10
C LEU A 5 -24.31 -1.75 0.49
N VAL A 6 -25.02 -2.85 0.17
CA VAL A 6 -24.41 -4.02 -0.49
C VAL A 6 -23.85 -3.62 -1.86
N GLY A 7 -24.59 -2.81 -2.65
CA GLY A 7 -24.11 -2.32 -3.94
C GLY A 7 -22.87 -1.44 -3.85
N ALA A 8 -22.78 -0.56 -2.84
CA ALA A 8 -21.60 0.28 -2.62
C ALA A 8 -20.38 -0.55 -2.21
N ILE A 9 -20.56 -1.53 -1.33
CA ILE A 9 -19.49 -2.43 -0.88
C ILE A 9 -19.03 -3.34 -2.03
N SER A 10 -19.95 -3.87 -2.83
CA SER A 10 -19.66 -4.75 -3.97
C SER A 10 -18.86 -4.06 -5.08
N ASN A 11 -19.00 -2.75 -5.23
CA ASN A 11 -18.17 -1.97 -6.17
C ASN A 11 -16.73 -1.80 -5.69
N ALA A 12 -16.54 -1.69 -4.37
CA ALA A 12 -15.21 -1.52 -3.78
C ALA A 12 -14.46 -2.86 -3.60
N TYR A 13 -15.21 -3.95 -3.33
CA TYR A 13 -14.66 -5.26 -3.03
C TYR A 13 -15.28 -6.34 -3.93
N PRO A 14 -14.56 -6.74 -4.99
CA PRO A 14 -15.07 -7.71 -5.96
C PRO A 14 -15.21 -9.15 -5.42
N VAL A 15 -14.62 -9.45 -4.25
CA VAL A 15 -14.78 -10.73 -3.56
C VAL A 15 -15.02 -10.49 -2.07
N ILE A 16 -16.11 -11.02 -1.55
CA ILE A 16 -16.48 -11.00 -0.13
C ILE A 16 -16.91 -12.38 0.29
N VAL A 17 -16.22 -12.97 1.27
CA VAL A 17 -16.48 -14.32 1.78
C VAL A 17 -16.64 -14.26 3.29
N SER A 18 -17.68 -14.88 3.81
CA SER A 18 -17.84 -15.16 5.25
C SER A 18 -17.14 -16.45 5.60
N LEU A 19 -16.36 -16.45 6.66
CA LEU A 19 -15.56 -17.58 7.15
C LEU A 19 -15.99 -17.95 8.56
N ASN A 20 -16.10 -19.24 8.82
CA ASN A 20 -16.08 -19.81 10.16
C ASN A 20 -14.78 -20.59 10.35
N LEU A 21 -13.81 -19.97 10.99
CA LEU A 21 -12.47 -20.54 11.17
C LEU A 21 -12.45 -21.71 12.15
N THR A 22 -13.44 -21.79 13.06
CA THR A 22 -13.57 -22.89 14.02
C THR A 22 -14.06 -24.17 13.33
N LYS A 23 -14.99 -24.04 12.40
CA LYS A 23 -15.62 -25.18 11.68
C LYS A 23 -15.00 -25.45 10.32
N ASP A 24 -14.02 -24.64 9.91
CA ASP A 24 -13.41 -24.67 8.58
C ASP A 24 -14.45 -24.60 7.44
N THR A 25 -15.44 -23.70 7.57
CA THR A 25 -16.48 -23.50 6.55
C THR A 25 -16.45 -22.09 6.02
N LEU A 26 -16.95 -21.90 4.79
CA LEU A 26 -17.08 -20.60 4.17
C LEU A 26 -18.42 -20.45 3.44
N ASN A 27 -18.79 -19.19 3.21
CA ASN A 27 -19.92 -18.83 2.38
C ASN A 27 -19.60 -17.57 1.56
N PHE A 28 -19.72 -17.67 0.25
CA PHE A 28 -19.55 -16.52 -0.65
C PHE A 28 -20.72 -15.56 -0.51
N ILE A 29 -20.43 -14.36 0.02
CA ILE A 29 -21.44 -13.28 0.12
C ILE A 29 -21.56 -12.56 -1.22
N TYR A 30 -20.43 -12.30 -1.86
CA TYR A 30 -20.36 -11.63 -3.15
C TYR A 30 -19.10 -12.01 -3.90
N VAL A 31 -19.24 -12.30 -5.19
CA VAL A 31 -18.14 -12.45 -6.14
C VAL A 31 -18.53 -11.78 -7.44
N LYS A 32 -17.73 -10.83 -7.90
CA LYS A 32 -17.95 -10.13 -9.17
C LYS A 32 -17.84 -11.10 -10.34
N GLU A 33 -18.75 -10.99 -11.30
CA GLU A 33 -18.71 -11.77 -12.54
C GLU A 33 -17.33 -11.66 -13.23
N GLY A 34 -16.79 -12.79 -13.70
CA GLY A 34 -15.45 -12.89 -14.31
C GLY A 34 -14.31 -13.24 -13.35
N LEU A 35 -14.53 -13.17 -12.03
CA LEU A 35 -13.56 -13.66 -11.03
C LEU A 35 -13.89 -15.08 -10.55
N MET A 36 -15.03 -15.61 -10.94
CA MET A 36 -15.58 -16.90 -10.45
C MET A 36 -14.94 -18.15 -11.03
N LEU A 37 -13.97 -18.06 -11.94
CA LEU A 37 -13.55 -19.24 -12.71
C LEU A 37 -13.01 -20.41 -11.88
N ASN A 38 -12.70 -20.22 -10.60
CA ASN A 38 -12.29 -21.34 -9.72
C ASN A 38 -12.76 -21.21 -8.24
N LEU A 39 -13.54 -20.18 -7.88
CA LEU A 39 -13.87 -19.89 -6.48
C LEU A 39 -15.23 -20.47 -6.01
N GLY A 40 -16.03 -21.04 -6.90
CA GLY A 40 -17.42 -21.39 -6.59
C GLY A 40 -17.66 -22.81 -6.04
N CYS A 41 -16.65 -23.63 -5.90
CA CYS A 41 -16.76 -25.03 -5.50
C CYS A 41 -16.14 -25.37 -4.15
N GLN A 42 -15.50 -24.40 -3.48
CA GLN A 42 -14.89 -24.63 -2.18
C GLN A 42 -15.96 -24.59 -1.08
N GLU A 43 -15.98 -25.61 -0.24
CA GLU A 43 -16.85 -25.70 0.94
C GLU A 43 -16.10 -25.34 2.23
N SER A 44 -14.76 -25.31 2.20
CA SER A 44 -13.94 -25.05 3.37
C SER A 44 -12.90 -23.95 3.13
N TYR A 45 -12.52 -23.26 4.20
CA TYR A 45 -11.44 -22.27 4.17
C TYR A 45 -10.10 -22.93 3.80
N SER A 46 -9.83 -24.13 4.28
CA SER A 46 -8.61 -24.86 3.98
C SER A 46 -8.44 -25.09 2.47
N GLN A 47 -9.50 -25.49 1.75
CA GLN A 47 -9.47 -25.62 0.30
C GLN A 47 -9.24 -24.29 -0.39
N LEU A 48 -9.98 -23.24 0.02
CA LEU A 48 -9.81 -21.89 -0.53
C LEU A 48 -8.36 -21.39 -0.35
N PHE A 49 -7.77 -21.65 0.82
CA PHE A 49 -6.39 -21.26 1.11
C PHE A 49 -5.38 -22.00 0.22
N GLU A 50 -5.51 -23.31 0.00
CA GLU A 50 -4.62 -24.09 -0.85
C GLU A 50 -4.70 -23.64 -2.31
N ASP A 51 -5.91 -23.43 -2.83
CA ASP A 51 -6.14 -22.96 -4.18
C ASP A 51 -5.56 -21.53 -4.37
N ALA A 52 -5.80 -20.65 -3.41
CA ALA A 52 -5.23 -19.31 -3.42
C ALA A 52 -3.70 -19.38 -3.39
N ALA A 53 -3.10 -20.16 -2.48
CA ALA A 53 -1.65 -20.31 -2.34
C ALA A 53 -0.99 -20.75 -3.65
N SER A 54 -1.63 -21.67 -4.39
CA SER A 54 -1.13 -22.14 -5.70
C SER A 54 -1.09 -21.06 -6.76
N SER A 55 -1.96 -20.05 -6.67
CA SER A 55 -2.05 -18.92 -7.60
C SER A 55 -1.18 -17.72 -7.21
N ILE A 56 -0.65 -17.70 -5.98
CA ILE A 56 0.22 -16.63 -5.49
C ILE A 56 1.62 -16.75 -6.15
N HIS A 57 2.19 -15.61 -6.52
CA HIS A 57 3.54 -15.55 -7.06
C HIS A 57 4.56 -16.10 -6.04
N PRO A 58 5.55 -16.91 -6.46
CA PRO A 58 6.51 -17.56 -5.55
C PRO A 58 7.16 -16.64 -4.52
N GLU A 59 7.43 -15.39 -4.89
CA GLU A 59 7.99 -14.35 -4.01
C GLU A 59 7.14 -14.07 -2.76
N HIS A 60 5.82 -14.27 -2.85
CA HIS A 60 4.87 -13.96 -1.77
C HIS A 60 4.30 -15.20 -1.08
N GLN A 61 4.57 -16.43 -1.59
CA GLN A 61 3.96 -17.66 -1.09
C GLN A 61 4.28 -17.93 0.38
N GLU A 62 5.54 -17.74 0.80
CA GLU A 62 5.96 -17.98 2.18
C GLU A 62 5.24 -17.05 3.15
N GLU A 63 5.19 -15.76 2.83
CA GLU A 63 4.53 -14.78 3.70
C GLU A 63 3.01 -14.97 3.71
N PHE A 64 2.41 -15.29 2.55
CA PHE A 64 1.00 -15.63 2.44
C PHE A 64 0.67 -16.85 3.32
N GLY A 65 1.41 -17.96 3.18
CA GLY A 65 1.23 -19.15 3.98
C GLY A 65 1.33 -18.89 5.48
N ARG A 66 2.34 -18.13 5.89
CA ARG A 66 2.55 -17.76 7.30
C ARG A 66 1.41 -16.91 7.87
N ARG A 67 0.88 -15.94 7.10
CA ARG A 67 -0.14 -15.01 7.59
C ARG A 67 -1.55 -15.59 7.56
N PHE A 68 -1.89 -16.33 6.50
CA PHE A 68 -3.25 -16.77 6.22
C PHE A 68 -3.51 -18.24 6.52
N SER A 69 -2.55 -19.00 7.07
CA SER A 69 -2.84 -20.35 7.54
C SER A 69 -3.94 -20.33 8.60
N ALA A 70 -4.82 -21.35 8.57
CA ALA A 70 -5.91 -21.48 9.53
C ALA A 70 -5.41 -21.44 10.98
N GLU A 71 -4.25 -22.08 11.26
CA GLU A 71 -3.59 -22.05 12.56
C GLU A 71 -3.24 -20.62 13.01
N ASN A 72 -2.58 -19.85 12.12
CA ASN A 72 -2.20 -18.47 12.46
C ASN A 72 -3.41 -17.57 12.64
N LEU A 73 -4.43 -17.68 11.79
CA LEU A 73 -5.66 -16.90 11.92
C LEU A 73 -6.40 -17.23 13.22
N ASN A 74 -6.51 -18.51 13.57
CA ASN A 74 -7.13 -18.93 14.82
C ASN A 74 -6.37 -18.43 16.04
N ARG A 75 -5.04 -18.32 15.97
CA ARG A 75 -4.21 -17.81 17.06
C ARG A 75 -4.25 -16.28 17.17
N THR A 76 -4.22 -15.57 16.04
CA THR A 76 -3.95 -14.13 16.01
C THR A 76 -5.18 -13.25 15.89
N LEU A 77 -6.23 -13.70 15.17
CA LEU A 77 -7.45 -12.93 15.02
C LEU A 77 -8.29 -12.95 16.30
N GLY A 78 -8.76 -11.79 16.71
CA GLY A 78 -9.59 -11.60 17.91
C GLY A 78 -9.77 -10.12 18.22
N ARG A 79 -10.18 -9.80 19.44
CA ARG A 79 -10.46 -8.41 19.86
C ARG A 79 -9.22 -7.51 19.85
N GLU A 80 -8.04 -8.05 20.17
CA GLU A 80 -6.79 -7.28 20.17
C GLU A 80 -6.25 -7.06 18.75
N LYS A 81 -6.39 -8.05 17.87
CA LYS A 81 -6.00 -7.98 16.47
C LYS A 81 -7.19 -8.32 15.59
N SER A 82 -7.88 -7.28 15.15
CA SER A 82 -9.13 -7.41 14.41
C SER A 82 -8.95 -7.80 12.95
N GLU A 83 -7.73 -7.69 12.37
CA GLU A 83 -7.51 -7.96 10.96
C GLU A 83 -6.12 -8.50 10.64
N VAL A 84 -6.04 -9.24 9.54
CA VAL A 84 -4.80 -9.66 8.87
C VAL A 84 -4.91 -9.28 7.41
N PHE A 85 -3.91 -8.61 6.85
CA PHE A 85 -3.90 -8.24 5.44
C PHE A 85 -2.52 -8.47 4.81
N LEU A 86 -2.50 -8.61 3.48
CA LEU A 86 -1.30 -8.70 2.67
C LEU A 86 -1.62 -8.32 1.23
N ASP A 87 -0.74 -7.54 0.62
CA ASP A 87 -0.73 -7.30 -0.81
C ASP A 87 0.20 -8.32 -1.48
N VAL A 88 -0.33 -9.04 -2.45
CA VAL A 88 0.38 -10.13 -3.14
C VAL A 88 0.23 -10.00 -4.65
N ARG A 89 1.14 -10.62 -5.38
CA ARG A 89 0.96 -10.87 -6.81
C ARG A 89 0.27 -12.22 -6.97
N GLN A 90 -0.94 -12.21 -7.50
CA GLN A 90 -1.77 -13.40 -7.71
C GLN A 90 -2.09 -13.57 -9.19
N MET A 91 -1.98 -14.79 -9.69
CA MET A 91 -2.42 -15.14 -11.04
C MET A 91 -3.94 -15.18 -11.08
N LEU A 92 -4.56 -14.38 -11.94
CA LEU A 92 -5.99 -14.35 -12.12
C LEU A 92 -6.42 -15.13 -13.38
N GLY A 93 -7.71 -15.13 -13.69
CA GLY A 93 -8.30 -15.91 -14.77
C GLY A 93 -7.82 -15.54 -16.18
N ASP A 94 -7.13 -14.40 -16.35
CA ASP A 94 -6.48 -13.99 -17.60
C ASP A 94 -5.05 -14.58 -17.77
N GLY A 95 -4.60 -15.41 -16.82
CA GLY A 95 -3.28 -16.03 -16.83
C GLY A 95 -2.12 -15.09 -16.52
N ARG A 96 -2.41 -13.90 -15.99
CA ARG A 96 -1.41 -12.90 -15.62
C ARG A 96 -1.38 -12.65 -14.11
N TYR A 97 -0.20 -12.25 -13.62
CA TYR A 97 -0.06 -11.81 -12.24
C TYR A 97 -0.53 -10.38 -12.07
N HIS A 98 -1.47 -10.20 -11.15
CA HIS A 98 -2.00 -8.91 -10.74
C HIS A 98 -1.68 -8.64 -9.28
N TRP A 99 -1.57 -7.38 -8.91
CA TRP A 99 -1.52 -7.00 -7.51
C TRP A 99 -2.92 -7.09 -6.90
N VAL A 100 -3.02 -7.90 -5.86
CA VAL A 100 -4.26 -8.17 -5.13
C VAL A 100 -4.03 -7.89 -3.66
N SER A 101 -4.91 -7.12 -3.06
CA SER A 101 -4.98 -6.93 -1.61
C SER A 101 -5.96 -7.94 -1.04
N ILE A 102 -5.49 -8.77 -0.12
CA ILE A 102 -6.28 -9.79 0.60
C ILE A 102 -6.34 -9.37 2.06
N GLN A 103 -7.53 -9.31 2.62
CA GLN A 103 -7.76 -8.90 4.00
C GLN A 103 -8.77 -9.85 4.66
N ILE A 104 -8.47 -10.30 5.88
CA ILE A 104 -9.38 -11.09 6.72
C ILE A 104 -9.62 -10.31 7.99
N ILE A 105 -10.89 -10.01 8.27
CA ILE A 105 -11.35 -9.19 9.37
C ILE A 105 -12.14 -10.07 10.34
N HIS A 106 -11.78 -10.03 11.63
CA HIS A 106 -12.53 -10.69 12.69
C HIS A 106 -13.92 -10.10 12.84
N VAL A 107 -14.91 -10.96 13.04
CA VAL A 107 -16.29 -10.57 13.32
C VAL A 107 -16.67 -11.11 14.69
N ASP A 108 -17.09 -10.22 15.58
CA ASP A 108 -17.62 -10.64 16.90
C ASP A 108 -18.87 -11.49 16.73
N ASN A 109 -18.88 -12.64 17.41
CA ASN A 109 -20.00 -13.56 17.41
C ASN A 109 -20.57 -13.68 18.85
N PRO A 110 -21.64 -12.95 19.18
CA PRO A 110 -22.22 -13.00 20.50
C PRO A 110 -23.06 -14.25 20.78
N TYR A 111 -23.29 -15.09 19.74
CA TYR A 111 -24.21 -16.23 19.84
C TYR A 111 -23.49 -17.59 19.98
N SER A 112 -22.18 -17.65 19.76
CA SER A 112 -21.39 -18.88 19.92
C SER A 112 -19.90 -18.57 20.10
N GLU A 113 -19.15 -19.59 20.54
CA GLU A 113 -17.68 -19.55 20.64
C GLU A 113 -16.96 -19.65 19.26
N ASP A 114 -17.73 -19.80 18.17
CA ASP A 114 -17.17 -19.91 16.83
C ASP A 114 -16.45 -18.60 16.45
N LYS A 115 -15.25 -18.73 15.92
CA LYS A 115 -14.47 -17.63 15.40
C LYS A 115 -14.90 -17.32 13.97
N LEU A 116 -15.59 -16.21 13.82
CA LEU A 116 -16.07 -15.72 12.52
C LEU A 116 -15.13 -14.66 11.97
N ALA A 117 -15.00 -14.63 10.63
CA ALA A 117 -14.26 -13.59 9.93
C ALA A 117 -14.89 -13.29 8.56
N ILE A 118 -14.53 -12.15 7.99
CA ILE A 118 -14.87 -11.78 6.62
C ILE A 118 -13.55 -11.66 5.85
N LEU A 119 -13.44 -12.42 4.76
CA LEU A 119 -12.39 -12.25 3.77
C LEU A 119 -12.87 -11.31 2.68
N ILE A 120 -12.07 -10.30 2.39
CA ILE A 120 -12.25 -9.42 1.26
C ILE A 120 -10.99 -9.43 0.40
N SER A 121 -11.19 -9.40 -0.92
CA SER A 121 -10.09 -9.36 -1.87
C SER A 121 -10.41 -8.39 -3.00
N ARG A 122 -9.42 -7.60 -3.41
CA ARG A 122 -9.55 -6.64 -4.52
C ARG A 122 -8.24 -6.51 -5.30
N ARG A 123 -8.37 -6.26 -6.58
CA ARG A 123 -7.22 -5.91 -7.43
C ARG A 123 -6.81 -4.46 -7.18
N ILE A 124 -5.50 -4.21 -7.04
CA ILE A 124 -4.93 -2.91 -6.70
C ILE A 124 -3.88 -2.42 -7.71
N ASP A 125 -3.82 -3.01 -8.92
CA ASP A 125 -2.86 -2.60 -9.96
C ASP A 125 -2.93 -1.11 -10.28
N GLU A 126 -4.16 -0.61 -10.50
CA GLU A 126 -4.39 0.80 -10.84
C GLU A 126 -3.98 1.74 -9.71
N GLN A 127 -4.39 1.41 -8.47
CA GLN A 127 -4.01 2.17 -7.29
C GLN A 127 -2.48 2.24 -7.13
N ARG A 128 -1.78 1.10 -7.26
CA ARG A 128 -0.32 1.06 -7.16
C ARG A 128 0.36 1.82 -8.30
N TYR A 129 -0.19 1.76 -9.50
CA TYR A 129 0.32 2.54 -10.63
C TYR A 129 0.20 4.04 -10.36
N GLU A 130 -0.95 4.51 -9.90
CA GLU A 130 -1.16 5.91 -9.55
C GLU A 130 -0.24 6.39 -8.42
N GLU A 131 -0.09 5.59 -7.36
CA GLU A 131 0.80 5.89 -6.24
C GLU A 131 2.26 6.01 -6.71
N GLU A 132 2.72 5.10 -7.57
CA GLU A 132 4.06 5.14 -8.13
C GLU A 132 4.28 6.37 -9.02
N GLN A 133 3.29 6.76 -9.84
CA GLN A 133 3.36 7.98 -10.64
C GLN A 133 3.45 9.23 -9.75
N LYS A 134 2.63 9.32 -8.70
CA LYS A 134 2.68 10.41 -7.72
C LYS A 134 4.03 10.46 -7.02
N ARG A 135 4.57 9.32 -6.61
CA ARG A 135 5.89 9.22 -5.96
C ARG A 135 7.00 9.72 -6.88
N ARG A 136 7.00 9.31 -8.16
CA ARG A 136 7.99 9.77 -9.15
C ARG A 136 7.89 11.26 -9.41
N ALA A 137 6.69 11.80 -9.56
CA ALA A 137 6.47 13.23 -9.76
C ALA A 137 6.97 14.05 -8.55
N LEU A 138 6.68 13.60 -7.32
CA LEU A 138 7.16 14.25 -6.10
C LEU A 138 8.68 14.23 -5.99
N GLN A 139 9.32 13.09 -6.29
CA GLN A 139 10.78 12.97 -6.28
C GLN A 139 11.41 13.95 -7.30
N SER A 140 10.90 13.99 -8.53
CA SER A 140 11.38 14.90 -9.56
C SER A 140 11.23 16.39 -9.15
N ALA A 141 10.09 16.76 -8.54
CA ALA A 141 9.88 18.11 -8.03
C ALA A 141 10.86 18.47 -6.91
N LEU A 142 11.12 17.51 -6.00
CA LEU A 142 12.08 17.69 -4.90
C LEU A 142 13.51 17.91 -5.43
N ASP A 143 13.93 17.09 -6.40
CA ASP A 143 15.27 17.19 -6.99
C ASP A 143 15.44 18.50 -7.74
N SER A 144 14.41 18.97 -8.45
CA SER A 144 14.39 20.26 -9.12
C SER A 144 14.48 21.44 -8.11
N ALA A 145 13.74 21.37 -7.01
CA ALA A 145 13.77 22.38 -5.96
C ALA A 145 15.14 22.45 -5.26
N ARG A 146 15.77 21.30 -5.00
CA ARG A 146 17.13 21.22 -4.45
C ARG A 146 18.15 21.85 -5.38
N ALA A 147 18.13 21.52 -6.67
CA ALA A 147 19.02 22.08 -7.67
C ALA A 147 18.88 23.61 -7.78
N ALA A 148 17.64 24.12 -7.76
CA ALA A 148 17.37 25.57 -7.77
C ALA A 148 17.91 26.25 -6.49
N SER A 149 17.71 25.65 -5.32
CA SER A 149 18.23 26.16 -4.04
C SER A 149 19.75 26.21 -4.01
N GLU A 150 20.43 25.18 -4.49
CA GLU A 150 21.89 25.13 -4.59
C GLU A 150 22.42 26.16 -5.58
N ALA A 151 21.76 26.33 -6.74
CA ALA A 151 22.12 27.36 -7.71
C ALA A 151 21.99 28.77 -7.11
N LYS A 152 20.89 29.03 -6.39
CA LYS A 152 20.67 30.27 -5.67
C LYS A 152 21.75 30.56 -4.62
N SER A 153 22.11 29.54 -3.82
CA SER A 153 23.14 29.66 -2.80
C SER A 153 24.53 29.96 -3.39
N ARG A 154 24.88 29.25 -4.48
CA ARG A 154 26.13 29.53 -5.22
C ARG A 154 26.16 30.92 -5.80
N PHE A 155 25.05 31.38 -6.41
CA PHE A 155 24.93 32.74 -6.95
C PHE A 155 25.12 33.80 -5.86
N LEU A 156 24.44 33.67 -4.73
CA LEU A 156 24.60 34.62 -3.60
C LEU A 156 26.01 34.64 -3.03
N SER A 157 26.66 33.48 -2.91
CA SER A 157 28.05 33.39 -2.45
C SER A 157 29.02 34.10 -3.40
N ASN A 158 28.88 33.85 -4.70
CA ASN A 158 29.72 34.53 -5.72
C ASN A 158 29.48 36.05 -5.74
N MET A 159 28.21 36.48 -5.72
CA MET A 159 27.87 37.91 -5.66
C MET A 159 28.45 38.59 -4.42
N SER A 160 28.39 37.94 -3.26
CA SER A 160 28.97 38.48 -2.01
C SER A 160 30.49 38.65 -2.12
N HIS A 161 31.17 37.69 -2.74
CA HIS A 161 32.61 37.78 -3.00
C HIS A 161 32.95 38.94 -3.97
N ASP A 162 32.21 39.02 -5.09
CA ASP A 162 32.45 39.99 -6.14
C ASP A 162 32.13 41.44 -5.68
N ILE A 163 31.23 41.61 -4.72
CA ILE A 163 30.96 42.90 -4.07
C ILE A 163 32.02 43.22 -3.02
N ARG A 164 32.47 42.26 -2.23
CA ARG A 164 33.42 42.48 -1.15
C ARG A 164 34.78 42.93 -1.65
N THR A 165 35.25 42.37 -2.78
CA THR A 165 36.57 42.70 -3.35
C THR A 165 36.74 44.17 -3.67
N PRO A 166 35.88 44.83 -4.51
CA PRO A 166 35.99 46.26 -4.77
C PRO A 166 35.70 47.12 -3.54
N MET A 167 34.78 46.70 -2.66
CA MET A 167 34.49 47.43 -1.42
C MET A 167 35.75 47.52 -0.50
N ASN A 168 36.43 46.41 -0.33
CA ASN A 168 37.68 46.39 0.46
C ASN A 168 38.77 47.24 -0.18
N ALA A 169 38.87 47.30 -1.51
CA ALA A 169 39.78 48.16 -2.22
C ALA A 169 39.47 49.64 -1.98
N ILE A 170 38.20 50.04 -2.05
CA ILE A 170 37.78 51.42 -1.78
C ILE A 170 38.06 51.80 -0.33
N VAL A 171 37.69 50.94 0.63
CA VAL A 171 37.97 51.19 2.07
C VAL A 171 39.46 51.30 2.34
N GLY A 172 40.25 50.46 1.72
CA GLY A 172 41.72 50.51 1.85
C GLY A 172 42.32 51.79 1.29
N MET A 173 41.86 52.22 0.11
CA MET A 173 42.31 53.48 -0.52
C MET A 173 41.92 54.71 0.30
N THR A 174 40.69 54.76 0.83
CA THR A 174 40.24 55.84 1.69
C THR A 174 41.01 55.92 2.98
N ALA A 175 41.31 54.77 3.59
CA ALA A 175 42.15 54.71 4.82
C ALA A 175 43.58 55.27 4.57
N ILE A 176 44.18 54.92 3.44
CA ILE A 176 45.51 55.44 3.06
C ILE A 176 45.46 56.95 2.80
N ALA A 177 44.43 57.44 2.10
CA ALA A 177 44.27 58.89 1.80
C ALA A 177 44.08 59.72 3.07
N THR A 178 43.34 59.22 4.06
CA THR A 178 43.13 59.89 5.36
C THR A 178 44.35 59.86 6.28
N ALA A 179 45.26 58.90 6.11
CA ALA A 179 46.48 58.75 6.92
C ALA A 179 47.62 59.70 6.43
N HIS A 180 47.49 60.30 5.25
CA HIS A 180 48.45 61.17 4.63
C HIS A 180 47.99 62.66 4.55
N LEU A 181 46.90 62.99 5.25
CA LEU A 181 46.46 64.37 5.54
C LEU A 181 46.88 64.75 6.95
#